data_48fcca421f572a649484e0b4d1d67554
#
_entry.id   48fcca421f572a649484e0b4d1d67554
#
_cell.length_a   1.000
_cell.length_b   1.000
_cell.length_c   1.000
_cell.angle_alpha   90.00
_cell.angle_beta   90.00
_cell.angle_gamma   90.00
#
_symmetry.space_group_name_H-M   'P 1'
#
loop_
_entity.id
_entity.type
_entity.pdbx_description
1 polymer ?
#
loop_
_entity_poly.entity_id
_entity_poly.type
_entity_poly.pdbx_seq_one_letter_code
_entity_poly.pdbx_strand_id
1 'polypeptide(L)'
;MRDSKKYVVKIPNFYLVKTVTGVEEWAVATHFEPVQARYALPCFDEPAIRAKFNFKVTVPNELTSLCCMEVTDKSVDGANTTYSYATTPSMSTYLLAVCCGKYDFVEGSTKSGIKVRIYANRGEGMGFNFCEPPTLGSRD
;
A
#
# COMPACT_ATOMS: atom_id res chain seq x y z
N MET A 1 -12.97 -23.07 14.53
CA MET A 1 -13.07 -21.93 13.58
C MET A 1 -13.00 -20.66 14.42
N ARG A 2 -11.89 -19.91 14.37
CA ARG A 2 -11.81 -18.63 15.08
C ARG A 2 -12.39 -17.56 14.18
N ASP A 3 -13.46 -16.91 14.64
CA ASP A 3 -14.06 -15.75 13.97
C ASP A 3 -12.99 -14.70 13.68
N SER A 4 -12.85 -14.35 12.40
CA SER A 4 -12.02 -13.22 11.97
C SER A 4 -12.69 -11.94 12.46
N LYS A 5 -12.23 -11.40 13.56
CA LYS A 5 -12.71 -10.10 14.05
C LYS A 5 -12.34 -9.04 13.01
N LYS A 6 -13.37 -8.39 12.42
CA LYS A 6 -13.19 -7.18 11.64
C LYS A 6 -12.81 -6.04 12.58
N TYR A 7 -11.60 -5.54 12.46
CA TYR A 7 -11.18 -4.34 13.17
C TYR A 7 -11.38 -3.14 12.25
N VAL A 8 -12.16 -2.16 12.69
CA VAL A 8 -12.18 -0.84 12.05
C VAL A 8 -11.00 -0.07 12.62
N VAL A 9 -9.97 0.07 11.82
CA VAL A 9 -8.75 0.75 12.22
C VAL A 9 -8.89 2.24 11.89
N LYS A 10 -8.82 3.10 12.90
CA LYS A 10 -8.55 4.53 12.68
C LYS A 10 -7.06 4.68 12.41
N ILE A 11 -6.69 4.74 11.14
CA ILE A 11 -5.31 4.97 10.73
C ILE A 11 -4.97 6.44 11.01
N PRO A 12 -3.95 6.75 11.81
CA PRO A 12 -3.66 8.13 12.24
C PRO A 12 -3.14 9.05 11.11
N ASN A 13 -2.91 8.55 9.92
CA ASN A 13 -2.27 9.30 8.83
C ASN A 13 -3.21 9.45 7.61
N PHE A 14 -4.41 9.99 7.83
CA PHE A 14 -5.19 10.54 6.74
C PHE A 14 -4.63 11.91 6.37
N TYR A 15 -4.29 12.12 5.11
CA TYR A 15 -3.90 13.42 4.62
C TYR A 15 -4.69 13.78 3.37
N LEU A 16 -4.94 15.08 3.25
CA LEU A 16 -5.57 15.65 2.08
C LEU A 16 -4.46 15.95 1.07
N VAL A 17 -4.58 15.35 -0.10
CA VAL A 17 -3.67 15.60 -1.22
C VAL A 17 -4.29 16.65 -2.10
N LYS A 18 -3.54 17.71 -2.39
CA LYS A 18 -3.93 18.69 -3.39
C LYS A 18 -3.32 18.29 -4.72
N THR A 19 -4.15 17.89 -5.66
CA THR A 19 -3.68 17.51 -7.01
C THR A 19 -3.13 18.73 -7.76
N VAL A 20 -2.38 18.50 -8.82
CA VAL A 20 -1.84 19.57 -9.70
C VAL A 20 -2.97 20.45 -10.26
N THR A 21 -4.16 19.90 -10.42
CA THR A 21 -5.36 20.65 -10.85
C THR A 21 -6.02 21.45 -9.74
N GLY A 22 -5.50 21.39 -8.51
CA GLY A 22 -6.04 22.09 -7.33
C GLY A 22 -7.22 21.38 -6.67
N VAL A 23 -7.60 20.18 -7.13
CA VAL A 23 -8.64 19.35 -6.49
C VAL A 23 -8.06 18.70 -5.25
N GLU A 24 -8.77 18.79 -4.13
CA GLU A 24 -8.42 18.13 -2.89
C GLU A 24 -8.99 16.71 -2.87
N GLU A 25 -8.13 15.71 -2.70
CA GLU A 25 -8.52 14.31 -2.62
C GLU A 25 -7.95 13.65 -1.36
N TRP A 26 -8.73 12.78 -0.75
CA TRP A 26 -8.27 12.03 0.41
C TRP A 26 -7.36 10.88 -0.01
N ALA A 27 -6.21 10.79 0.64
CA ALA A 27 -5.31 9.65 0.55
C ALA A 27 -4.91 9.19 1.95
N VAL A 28 -4.51 7.94 2.02
CA VAL A 28 -4.02 7.31 3.25
C VAL A 28 -2.67 6.70 2.94
N ALA A 29 -1.69 6.97 3.77
CA ALA A 29 -0.46 6.19 3.81
C ALA A 29 -0.08 5.95 5.27
N THR A 30 0.32 4.74 5.56
CA THR A 30 0.79 4.39 6.91
C THR A 30 2.30 4.48 6.97
N HIS A 31 2.79 4.95 8.12
CA HIS A 31 4.18 4.90 8.48
C HIS A 31 4.25 4.47 9.95
N PHE A 32 4.71 3.25 10.20
CA PHE A 32 4.64 2.65 11.54
C PHE A 32 5.96 2.69 12.31
N GLU A 33 7.01 3.20 11.74
CA GLU A 33 8.28 3.39 12.41
C GLU A 33 8.25 4.57 13.39
N PRO A 34 8.80 4.46 14.60
CA PRO A 34 9.44 3.25 15.15
C PRO A 34 8.46 2.28 15.83
N VAL A 35 7.31 2.72 16.37
CA VAL A 35 6.38 1.94 17.20
C VAL A 35 4.93 2.40 17.05
N GLN A 36 4.52 2.71 15.84
CA GLN A 36 3.18 3.27 15.57
C GLN A 36 2.18 2.21 15.06
N ALA A 37 2.61 0.99 14.81
CA ALA A 37 1.70 -0.08 14.39
C ALA A 37 0.64 -0.37 15.44
N ARG A 38 0.94 -0.21 16.72
CA ARG A 38 0.00 -0.38 17.86
C ARG A 38 -1.20 0.55 17.82
N TYR A 39 -1.12 1.68 17.12
CA TYR A 39 -2.24 2.60 16.93
C TYR A 39 -3.20 2.14 15.83
N ALA A 40 -2.72 1.27 14.93
CA ALA A 40 -3.48 0.80 13.78
C ALA A 40 -4.02 -0.63 13.98
N LEU A 41 -3.30 -1.49 14.70
CA LEU A 41 -3.69 -2.88 14.91
C LEU A 41 -3.22 -3.38 16.29
N PRO A 42 -3.98 -4.29 16.93
CA PRO A 42 -3.53 -4.92 18.16
C PRO A 42 -2.37 -5.86 17.86
N CYS A 43 -1.17 -5.48 18.28
CA CYS A 43 0.07 -6.22 18.04
C CYS A 43 1.09 -6.02 19.16
N PHE A 44 2.06 -6.93 19.24
CA PHE A 44 3.29 -6.72 20.00
C PHE A 44 4.24 -5.90 19.13
N ASP A 45 4.20 -4.57 19.33
CA ASP A 45 4.90 -3.61 18.49
C ASP A 45 6.35 -3.41 18.95
N GLU A 46 7.11 -4.48 18.85
CA GLU A 46 8.52 -4.58 19.20
C GLU A 46 9.33 -5.13 18.01
N PRO A 47 10.46 -4.53 17.62
CA PRO A 47 11.22 -4.95 16.44
C PRO A 47 11.70 -6.40 16.49
N ALA A 48 11.93 -6.94 17.69
CA ALA A 48 12.36 -8.33 17.89
C ALA A 48 11.24 -9.36 17.67
N ILE A 49 9.96 -8.92 17.78
CA ILE A 49 8.80 -9.80 17.62
C ILE A 49 8.35 -9.74 16.17
N ARG A 50 8.45 -10.88 15.49
CA ARG A 50 8.10 -11.02 14.07
C ARG A 50 6.89 -11.93 13.90
N ALA A 51 6.06 -11.60 12.92
CA ALA A 51 4.89 -12.41 12.54
C ALA A 51 4.69 -12.38 11.02
N LYS A 52 3.86 -13.29 10.53
CA LYS A 52 3.30 -13.25 9.18
C LYS A 52 1.95 -12.54 9.22
N PHE A 53 1.71 -11.68 8.25
CA PHE A 53 0.48 -10.89 8.18
C PHE A 53 -0.29 -11.21 6.90
N ASN A 54 -1.61 -11.27 7.04
CA ASN A 54 -2.55 -11.37 5.92
C ASN A 54 -3.39 -10.10 5.90
N PHE A 55 -3.32 -9.35 4.81
CA PHE A 55 -4.08 -8.12 4.64
C PHE A 55 -5.29 -8.32 3.74
N LYS A 56 -6.42 -7.77 4.19
CA LYS A 56 -7.56 -7.46 3.33
C LYS A 56 -7.94 -6.01 3.55
N VAL A 57 -7.98 -5.24 2.49
CA VAL A 57 -8.26 -3.81 2.53
C VAL A 57 -9.47 -3.54 1.65
N THR A 58 -10.52 -2.98 2.26
CA THR A 58 -11.74 -2.59 1.54
C THR A 58 -11.77 -1.08 1.40
N VAL A 59 -11.89 -0.59 0.18
CA VAL A 59 -11.93 0.83 -0.16
C VAL A 59 -13.07 1.11 -1.14
N PRO A 60 -13.56 2.35 -1.26
CA PRO A 60 -14.45 2.75 -2.35
C PRO A 60 -13.85 2.40 -3.72
N ASN A 61 -14.72 2.07 -4.69
CA ASN A 61 -14.31 1.60 -6.02
C ASN A 61 -13.38 2.57 -6.77
N GLU A 62 -13.45 3.85 -6.45
CA GLU A 62 -12.61 4.89 -7.05
C GLU A 62 -11.17 4.92 -6.51
N LEU A 63 -10.89 4.22 -5.41
CA LEU A 63 -9.57 4.20 -4.77
C LEU A 63 -8.81 2.94 -5.11
N THR A 64 -7.51 3.10 -5.26
CA THR A 64 -6.54 2.01 -5.35
C THR A 64 -5.96 1.75 -3.97
N SER A 65 -5.85 0.49 -3.59
CA SER A 65 -5.14 0.07 -2.39
C SER A 65 -3.80 -0.56 -2.76
N LEU A 66 -2.76 -0.16 -2.06
CA LEU A 66 -1.39 -0.70 -2.15
C LEU A 66 -0.97 -1.18 -0.77
N CYS A 67 -0.22 -2.28 -0.73
CA CYS A 67 0.28 -2.86 0.51
C CYS A 67 1.70 -3.40 0.29
N CYS A 68 2.33 -3.87 1.37
CA CYS A 68 3.67 -4.46 1.33
C CYS A 68 3.80 -5.79 0.57
N MET A 69 2.68 -6.36 0.11
CA MET A 69 2.64 -7.59 -0.69
C MET A 69 1.79 -7.40 -1.95
N GLU A 70 1.94 -8.30 -2.91
CA GLU A 70 1.14 -8.33 -4.13
C GLU A 70 -0.33 -8.66 -3.87
N VAL A 71 -1.21 -8.17 -4.71
CA VAL A 71 -2.64 -8.49 -4.69
C VAL A 71 -2.84 -9.89 -5.26
N THR A 72 -3.46 -10.77 -4.49
CA THR A 72 -3.80 -12.14 -4.90
C THR A 72 -5.24 -12.26 -5.36
N ASP A 73 -6.14 -11.41 -4.86
CA ASP A 73 -7.54 -11.39 -5.23
C ASP A 73 -8.14 -9.99 -5.09
N LYS A 74 -9.12 -9.69 -5.95
CA LYS A 74 -9.85 -8.43 -5.95
C LYS A 74 -11.32 -8.71 -6.16
N SER A 75 -12.15 -8.39 -5.18
CA SER A 75 -13.61 -8.54 -5.25
C SER A 75 -14.32 -7.21 -5.11
N VAL A 76 -15.36 -6.99 -5.92
CA VAL A 76 -16.19 -5.80 -5.88
C VAL A 76 -17.53 -6.16 -5.25
N ASP A 77 -17.94 -5.36 -4.26
CA ASP A 77 -19.24 -5.48 -3.59
C ASP A 77 -19.87 -4.09 -3.47
N GLY A 78 -20.87 -3.85 -4.30
CA GLY A 78 -21.55 -2.56 -4.39
C GLY A 78 -20.59 -1.43 -4.73
N ALA A 79 -20.49 -0.45 -3.83
CA ALA A 79 -19.63 0.73 -3.97
C ALA A 79 -18.19 0.52 -3.51
N ASN A 80 -17.85 -0.69 -3.06
CA ASN A 80 -16.54 -0.98 -2.46
C ASN A 80 -15.80 -2.08 -3.21
N THR A 81 -14.49 -1.99 -3.17
CA THR A 81 -13.57 -3.03 -3.66
C THR A 81 -12.72 -3.54 -2.50
N THR A 82 -12.66 -4.85 -2.34
CA THR A 82 -11.79 -5.53 -1.38
C THR A 82 -10.58 -6.12 -2.10
N TYR A 83 -9.41 -5.70 -1.67
CA TYR A 83 -8.12 -6.24 -2.10
C TYR A 83 -7.63 -7.25 -1.08
N SER A 84 -7.33 -8.48 -1.50
CA SER A 84 -6.65 -9.49 -0.70
C SER A 84 -5.20 -9.59 -1.13
N TYR A 85 -4.28 -9.59 -0.18
CA TYR A 85 -2.84 -9.59 -0.45
C TYR A 85 -2.21 -10.93 -0.08
N ALA A 86 -1.10 -11.25 -0.70
CA ALA A 86 -0.30 -12.39 -0.33
C ALA A 86 0.16 -12.29 1.13
N THR A 87 0.37 -13.45 1.76
CA THR A 87 0.90 -13.51 3.13
C THR A 87 2.33 -12.97 3.16
N THR A 88 2.62 -12.06 4.09
CA THR A 88 3.98 -11.52 4.24
C THR A 88 4.97 -12.60 4.66
N PRO A 89 6.27 -12.44 4.38
CA PRO A 89 7.29 -13.15 5.12
C PRO A 89 7.21 -12.81 6.62
N SER A 90 7.91 -13.55 7.46
CA SER A 90 8.02 -13.21 8.89
C SER A 90 8.77 -11.89 9.05
N MET A 91 8.07 -10.84 9.51
CA MET A 91 8.59 -9.48 9.57
C MET A 91 8.09 -8.74 10.80
N SER A 92 8.80 -7.68 11.18
CA SER A 92 8.41 -6.81 12.29
C SER A 92 7.28 -5.87 11.89
N THR A 93 6.49 -5.44 12.85
CA THR A 93 5.29 -4.60 12.65
C THR A 93 5.57 -3.25 12.01
N TYR A 94 6.71 -2.62 12.31
CA TYR A 94 7.06 -1.32 11.76
C TYR A 94 7.27 -1.31 10.23
N LEU A 95 7.48 -2.50 9.62
CA LEU A 95 7.63 -2.66 8.18
C LEU A 95 6.29 -2.75 7.43
N LEU A 96 5.17 -2.84 8.15
CA LEU A 96 3.85 -2.89 7.53
C LEU A 96 3.49 -1.55 6.92
N ALA A 97 3.01 -1.59 5.69
CA ALA A 97 2.58 -0.40 4.96
C ALA A 97 1.28 -0.65 4.20
N VAL A 98 0.38 0.31 4.26
CA VAL A 98 -0.85 0.37 3.47
C VAL A 98 -1.00 1.79 2.93
N CYS A 99 -1.23 1.91 1.63
CA CYS A 99 -1.56 3.17 0.99
C CYS A 99 -2.88 3.03 0.23
N CYS A 100 -3.77 4.01 0.37
CA CYS A 100 -5.03 4.05 -0.37
C CYS A 100 -5.23 5.47 -0.91
N GLY A 101 -5.61 5.57 -2.18
CA GLY A 101 -5.81 6.86 -2.82
C GLY A 101 -6.13 6.71 -4.30
N LYS A 102 -6.27 7.84 -4.97
CA LYS A 102 -6.36 7.90 -6.43
C LYS A 102 -4.95 8.06 -6.97
N TYR A 103 -4.42 6.99 -7.56
CA TYR A 103 -3.05 6.95 -8.06
C TYR A 103 -3.03 6.73 -9.56
N ASP A 104 -2.13 7.46 -10.21
CA ASP A 104 -1.61 7.11 -11.54
C ASP A 104 -0.34 6.27 -11.36
N PHE A 105 0.00 5.45 -12.33
CA PHE A 105 1.25 4.68 -12.26
C PHE A 105 1.91 4.53 -13.63
N VAL A 106 3.21 4.35 -13.60
CA VAL A 106 4.01 3.86 -14.72
C VAL A 106 4.52 2.47 -14.39
N GLU A 107 4.57 1.61 -15.40
CA GLU A 107 5.03 0.23 -15.25
C GLU A 107 6.23 -0.01 -16.17
N GLY A 108 7.24 -0.67 -15.64
CA GLY A 108 8.38 -1.17 -16.38
C GLY A 108 8.71 -2.59 -15.95
N SER A 109 9.70 -3.19 -16.60
CA SER A 109 10.21 -4.50 -16.21
C SER A 109 11.73 -4.48 -16.17
N THR A 110 12.32 -5.16 -15.20
CA THR A 110 13.75 -5.37 -15.13
C THR A 110 14.21 -6.32 -16.26
N LYS A 111 15.51 -6.40 -16.51
CA LYS A 111 16.11 -7.37 -17.45
C LYS A 111 15.78 -8.82 -17.07
N SER A 112 15.56 -9.10 -15.79
CA SER A 112 15.14 -10.41 -15.25
C SER A 112 13.62 -10.66 -15.32
N GLY A 113 12.83 -9.73 -15.89
CA GLY A 113 11.38 -9.88 -16.03
C GLY A 113 10.56 -9.50 -14.80
N ILE A 114 11.18 -8.90 -13.78
CA ILE A 114 10.45 -8.41 -12.60
C ILE A 114 9.70 -7.13 -12.96
N LYS A 115 8.40 -7.10 -12.72
CA LYS A 115 7.57 -5.90 -12.87
C LYS A 115 7.88 -4.86 -11.80
N VAL A 116 8.06 -3.63 -12.21
CA VAL A 116 8.26 -2.47 -11.34
C VAL A 116 7.18 -1.46 -11.64
N ARG A 117 6.48 -0.98 -10.62
CA ARG A 117 5.49 0.09 -10.75
C ARG A 117 5.86 1.24 -9.81
N ILE A 118 5.77 2.43 -10.35
CA ILE A 118 5.90 3.68 -9.58
C ILE A 118 4.54 4.35 -9.59
N TYR A 119 4.01 4.61 -8.40
CA TYR A 119 2.72 5.24 -8.21
C TYR A 119 2.90 6.67 -7.74
N ALA A 120 2.07 7.58 -8.23
CA ALA A 120 1.95 8.96 -7.76
C ALA A 120 0.48 9.33 -7.58
N ASN A 121 0.23 10.41 -6.86
CA ASN A 121 -1.11 10.96 -6.79
C ASN A 121 -1.60 11.35 -8.18
N ARG A 122 -2.89 11.22 -8.39
CA ARG A 122 -3.53 11.51 -9.68
C ARG A 122 -3.17 12.92 -10.17
N GLY A 123 -2.75 13.01 -11.42
CA GLY A 123 -2.35 14.26 -12.06
C GLY A 123 -0.91 14.71 -11.76
N GLU A 124 -0.20 14.07 -10.84
CA GLU A 124 1.23 14.32 -10.60
C GLU A 124 2.15 13.48 -11.49
N GLY A 125 1.57 12.53 -12.23
CA GLY A 125 2.29 11.57 -13.08
C GLY A 125 3.06 12.18 -14.27
N MET A 126 2.83 13.46 -14.59
CA MET A 126 3.59 14.13 -15.65
C MET A 126 5.09 14.29 -15.31
N GLY A 127 5.49 14.14 -14.04
CA GLY A 127 6.90 14.08 -13.64
C GLY A 127 7.59 12.76 -13.96
N PHE A 128 6.85 11.71 -14.28
CA PHE A 128 7.42 10.38 -14.61
C PHE A 128 8.08 10.31 -15.99
N ASN A 129 7.93 11.31 -16.84
CA ASN A 129 8.61 11.37 -18.14
C ASN A 129 10.14 11.40 -18.04
N PHE A 130 10.70 11.55 -16.83
CA PHE A 130 12.15 11.50 -16.57
C PHE A 130 12.64 10.15 -16.05
N CYS A 131 11.76 9.22 -15.76
CA CYS A 131 12.15 7.86 -15.39
C CYS A 131 12.09 6.98 -16.65
N GLU A 132 13.16 6.95 -17.43
CA GLU A 132 13.47 5.70 -18.11
C GLU A 132 13.43 4.60 -17.06
N PRO A 133 12.83 3.41 -17.35
CA PRO A 133 12.79 2.34 -16.35
C PRO A 133 14.21 2.15 -15.85
N PRO A 134 14.45 2.16 -14.53
CA PRO A 134 15.79 2.10 -13.99
C PRO A 134 16.45 0.85 -14.56
N THR A 135 17.44 1.02 -15.38
CA THR A 135 18.40 -0.02 -15.71
C THR A 135 19.15 -0.29 -14.42
N LEU A 136 18.58 -1.13 -13.57
CA LEU A 136 19.27 -1.66 -12.39
C LEU A 136 20.47 -2.40 -12.93
N GLY A 137 21.63 -1.71 -12.88
CA GLY A 137 22.89 -2.26 -13.26
C GLY A 137 23.12 -3.56 -12.48
N SER A 138 23.57 -4.58 -13.18
CA SER A 138 24.15 -5.76 -12.58
C SER A 138 25.25 -5.32 -11.61
N ARG A 139 25.09 -5.60 -10.32
CA ARG A 139 26.24 -5.72 -9.46
C ARG A 139 26.88 -7.05 -9.82
N ASP A 140 28.00 -6.96 -10.52
CA ASP A 140 28.96 -8.05 -10.62
C ASP A 140 29.51 -8.36 -9.21
#